data_9938f1d6955d35ac000ec6a1c57ef103
#
_entry.id   9938f1d6955d35ac000ec6a1c57ef103
#
_cell.length_a   1.000
_cell.length_b   1.000
_cell.length_c   1.000
_cell.angle_alpha   90.00
_cell.angle_beta   90.00
_cell.angle_gamma   90.00
#
_symmetry.space_group_name_H-M   'P 1'
#
loop_
_entity.id
_entity.type
_entity.pdbx_description
1 polymer ?
#
loop_
_entity_poly.entity_id
_entity_poly.type
_entity_poly.pdbx_seq_one_letter_code
_entity_poly.pdbx_strand_id
1 'polypeptide(L)'
;EILKAYGKIDVLVNLAGGNQAGATIPPDKTIFDLDIDAFRTVVDLNLFGTVLPTMVFAEVMVGQGKGSIINISSESSLRPLTRVVGYGCAKAAINNFTQYMAGELAIKFGEGLRVNAMAPGFFLTEQNRALMSNPDGSPSDRCNTIVAHTPFRRLGKPEELLGTLQWLA
;
A
#
# COMPACT_ATOMS: atom_id res chain seq x y z
N GLU A 1 -18.36 2.45 -16.64
CA GLU A 1 -17.70 2.03 -17.92
C GLU A 1 -17.24 0.56 -17.85
N ILE A 2 -16.51 0.11 -16.81
CA ILE A 2 -16.00 -1.27 -16.66
C ILE A 2 -17.15 -2.30 -16.79
N LEU A 3 -18.25 -2.13 -16.06
CA LEU A 3 -19.40 -3.04 -16.12
C LEU A 3 -20.06 -3.06 -17.51
N LYS A 4 -20.07 -1.94 -18.23
CA LYS A 4 -20.56 -1.91 -19.62
C LYS A 4 -19.67 -2.69 -20.57
N ALA A 5 -18.36 -2.67 -20.34
CA ALA A 5 -17.38 -3.33 -21.21
C ALA A 5 -17.25 -4.83 -20.92
N TYR A 6 -17.25 -5.22 -19.64
CA TYR A 6 -16.88 -6.58 -19.20
C TYR A 6 -17.99 -7.32 -18.45
N GLY A 7 -19.08 -6.64 -18.10
CA GLY A 7 -20.24 -7.23 -17.42
C GLY A 7 -20.02 -7.59 -15.94
N LYS A 8 -18.79 -7.64 -15.46
CA LYS A 8 -18.45 -8.05 -14.10
C LYS A 8 -17.12 -7.48 -13.62
N ILE A 9 -16.86 -7.61 -12.31
CA ILE A 9 -15.59 -7.29 -11.67
C ILE A 9 -15.22 -8.47 -10.76
N ASP A 10 -14.18 -9.19 -11.11
CA ASP A 10 -13.74 -10.36 -10.33
C ASP A 10 -12.72 -9.98 -9.25
N VAL A 11 -11.82 -9.04 -9.57
CA VAL A 11 -10.72 -8.63 -8.68
C VAL A 11 -10.58 -7.11 -8.67
N LEU A 12 -10.42 -6.55 -7.46
CA LEU A 12 -9.98 -5.16 -7.26
C LEU A 12 -8.60 -5.18 -6.59
N VAL A 13 -7.63 -4.50 -7.19
CA VAL A 13 -6.31 -4.29 -6.58
C VAL A 13 -6.12 -2.79 -6.31
N ASN A 14 -6.09 -2.41 -5.04
CA ASN A 14 -5.86 -1.04 -4.61
C ASN A 14 -4.35 -0.76 -4.51
N LEU A 15 -3.79 -0.16 -5.57
CA LEU A 15 -2.37 0.16 -5.71
C LEU A 15 -2.05 1.65 -5.53
N ALA A 16 -3.07 2.52 -5.53
CA ALA A 16 -2.86 3.95 -5.34
C ALA A 16 -2.21 4.21 -3.97
N GLY A 17 -1.15 5.00 -3.97
CA GLY A 17 -0.46 5.30 -2.73
C GLY A 17 0.97 5.79 -2.95
N GLY A 18 1.55 6.32 -1.89
CA GLY A 18 2.91 6.82 -1.87
C GLY A 18 3.14 7.82 -0.75
N ASN A 19 4.35 8.33 -0.68
CA ASN A 19 4.71 9.43 0.20
C ASN A 19 5.08 10.65 -0.65
N GLN A 20 5.14 11.83 -0.04
CA GLN A 20 5.58 13.06 -0.69
C GLN A 20 6.65 13.78 0.15
N ALA A 21 7.41 14.67 -0.50
CA ALA A 21 8.53 15.36 0.12
C ALA A 21 8.11 16.16 1.38
N GLY A 22 7.01 16.92 1.31
CA GLY A 22 6.50 17.71 2.43
C GLY A 22 6.07 16.90 3.66
N ALA A 23 5.72 15.61 3.47
CA ALA A 23 5.38 14.69 4.57
C ALA A 23 6.59 13.85 5.04
N THR A 24 7.80 14.18 4.58
CA THR A 24 9.04 13.52 4.97
C THR A 24 9.82 14.41 5.94
N ILE A 25 10.14 13.89 7.12
CA ILE A 25 10.95 14.60 8.12
C ILE A 25 12.43 14.40 7.77
N PRO A 26 13.18 15.44 7.37
CA PRO A 26 14.62 15.35 7.11
C PRO A 26 15.43 14.98 8.35
N PRO A 27 16.68 14.49 8.22
CA PRO A 27 17.48 14.06 9.36
C PRO A 27 17.84 15.18 10.35
N ASP A 28 17.87 16.41 9.88
CA ASP A 28 18.18 17.63 10.65
C ASP A 28 16.95 18.25 11.31
N LYS A 29 15.76 17.62 11.14
CA LYS A 29 14.47 18.06 11.69
C LYS A 29 13.84 17.01 12.60
N THR A 30 12.80 17.43 13.31
CA THR A 30 12.07 16.62 14.30
C THR A 30 10.62 16.44 13.90
N ILE A 31 9.86 15.66 14.67
CA ILE A 31 8.43 15.48 14.48
C ILE A 31 7.64 16.80 14.57
N PHE A 32 8.16 17.79 15.30
CA PHE A 32 7.51 19.09 15.46
C PHE A 32 7.62 19.99 14.22
N ASP A 33 8.49 19.63 13.27
CA ASP A 33 8.64 20.30 11.97
C ASP A 33 7.76 19.67 10.88
N LEU A 34 6.90 18.69 11.24
CA LEU A 34 6.03 18.00 10.30
C LEU A 34 4.97 18.96 9.72
N ASP A 35 4.89 19.03 8.40
CA ASP A 35 3.81 19.71 7.69
C ASP A 35 2.53 18.86 7.78
N ILE A 36 1.55 19.37 8.52
CA ILE A 36 0.27 18.67 8.78
C ILE A 36 -0.57 18.56 7.50
N ASP A 37 -0.53 19.54 6.59
CA ASP A 37 -1.31 19.47 5.36
C ASP A 37 -0.70 18.47 4.38
N ALA A 38 0.63 18.39 4.32
CA ALA A 38 1.32 17.31 3.61
C ALA A 38 1.02 15.93 4.23
N PHE A 39 0.98 15.82 5.56
CA PHE A 39 0.57 14.59 6.25
C PHE A 39 -0.86 14.17 5.86
N ARG A 40 -1.84 15.10 5.90
CA ARG A 40 -3.22 14.85 5.47
C ARG A 40 -3.28 14.35 4.04
N THR A 41 -2.57 15.01 3.13
CA THR A 41 -2.52 14.62 1.71
C THR A 41 -2.00 13.19 1.53
N VAL A 42 -0.99 12.79 2.30
CA VAL A 42 -0.47 11.40 2.27
C VAL A 42 -1.49 10.41 2.82
N VAL A 43 -2.22 10.77 3.90
CA VAL A 43 -3.29 9.94 4.44
C VAL A 43 -4.43 9.82 3.43
N ASP A 44 -4.86 10.91 2.83
CA ASP A 44 -5.93 10.90 1.82
C ASP A 44 -5.55 10.03 0.61
N LEU A 45 -4.35 10.20 0.07
CA LEU A 45 -3.88 9.39 -1.05
C LEU A 45 -3.85 7.90 -0.72
N ASN A 46 -3.32 7.50 0.42
CA ASN A 46 -3.13 6.09 0.75
C ASN A 46 -4.39 5.45 1.32
N LEU A 47 -4.99 6.05 2.35
CA LEU A 47 -6.15 5.47 3.03
C LEU A 47 -7.42 5.65 2.20
N PHE A 48 -7.80 6.88 1.88
CA PHE A 48 -9.03 7.11 1.11
C PHE A 48 -8.90 6.66 -0.34
N GLY A 49 -7.70 6.67 -0.91
CA GLY A 49 -7.41 6.02 -2.21
C GLY A 49 -7.60 4.50 -2.20
N THR A 50 -7.67 3.88 -1.02
CA THR A 50 -8.05 2.46 -0.84
C THR A 50 -9.52 2.31 -0.46
N VAL A 51 -10.01 3.10 0.49
CA VAL A 51 -11.38 3.01 1.04
C VAL A 51 -12.42 3.30 -0.03
N LEU A 52 -12.29 4.41 -0.76
CA LEU A 52 -13.31 4.85 -1.73
C LEU A 52 -13.50 3.84 -2.89
N PRO A 53 -12.45 3.37 -3.58
CA PRO A 53 -12.64 2.33 -4.58
C PRO A 53 -13.20 1.03 -3.99
N THR A 54 -12.75 0.65 -2.79
CA THR A 54 -13.29 -0.55 -2.12
C THR A 54 -14.79 -0.45 -1.90
N MET A 55 -15.29 0.67 -1.41
CA MET A 55 -16.74 0.87 -1.18
C MET A 55 -17.53 0.73 -2.49
N VAL A 56 -17.07 1.35 -3.57
CA VAL A 56 -17.75 1.33 -4.87
C VAL A 56 -17.73 -0.07 -5.50
N PHE A 57 -16.58 -0.71 -5.52
CA PHE A 57 -16.43 -1.99 -6.23
C PHE A 57 -16.90 -3.19 -5.40
N ALA A 58 -16.80 -3.13 -4.06
CA ALA A 58 -17.36 -4.16 -3.19
C ALA A 58 -18.87 -4.28 -3.34
N GLU A 59 -19.60 -3.17 -3.49
CA GLU A 59 -21.05 -3.20 -3.73
C GLU A 59 -21.41 -3.98 -5.01
N VAL A 60 -20.63 -3.80 -6.08
CA VAL A 60 -20.79 -4.57 -7.32
C VAL A 60 -20.52 -6.06 -7.07
N MET A 61 -19.42 -6.39 -6.37
CA MET A 61 -19.05 -7.77 -6.06
C MET A 61 -20.08 -8.46 -5.17
N VAL A 62 -20.69 -7.73 -4.22
CA VAL A 62 -21.81 -8.21 -3.41
C VAL A 62 -22.98 -8.62 -4.30
N GLY A 63 -23.38 -7.78 -5.27
CA GLY A 63 -24.42 -8.11 -6.24
C GLY A 63 -24.09 -9.32 -7.12
N GLN A 64 -22.81 -9.62 -7.33
CA GLN A 64 -22.33 -10.79 -8.08
C GLN A 64 -22.24 -12.07 -7.20
N GLY A 65 -22.26 -11.93 -5.86
CA GLY A 65 -22.04 -13.00 -4.90
C GLY A 65 -20.59 -13.50 -4.81
N LYS A 66 -19.64 -12.84 -5.50
CA LYS A 66 -18.21 -13.21 -5.47
C LYS A 66 -17.32 -12.05 -5.87
N GLY A 67 -16.09 -12.06 -5.34
CA GLY A 67 -15.05 -11.10 -5.69
C GLY A 67 -13.86 -11.19 -4.74
N SER A 68 -12.72 -10.72 -5.22
CA SER A 68 -11.50 -10.61 -4.40
C SER A 68 -10.99 -9.18 -4.39
N ILE A 69 -10.75 -8.63 -3.21
CA ILE A 69 -10.18 -7.30 -3.00
C ILE A 69 -8.79 -7.47 -2.39
N ILE A 70 -7.79 -6.84 -3.00
CA ILE A 70 -6.41 -6.91 -2.56
C ILE A 70 -5.91 -5.48 -2.33
N ASN A 71 -5.63 -5.16 -1.07
CA ASN A 71 -5.11 -3.86 -0.67
C ASN A 71 -3.58 -3.92 -0.59
N ILE A 72 -2.89 -2.91 -1.13
CA ILE A 72 -1.44 -2.82 -0.98
C ILE A 72 -1.12 -1.97 0.25
N SER A 73 -0.74 -2.67 1.31
CA SER A 73 -0.21 -2.11 2.55
C SER A 73 1.30 -1.84 2.43
N SER A 74 2.06 -2.03 3.48
CA SER A 74 3.53 -1.85 3.50
C SER A 74 4.10 -2.48 4.76
N GLU A 75 5.37 -2.86 4.75
CA GLU A 75 6.17 -3.19 5.95
C GLU A 75 6.08 -2.06 7.00
N SER A 76 5.97 -0.79 6.56
CA SER A 76 5.78 0.37 7.45
C SER A 76 4.50 0.35 8.28
N SER A 77 3.55 -0.50 7.95
CA SER A 77 2.32 -0.71 8.72
C SER A 77 2.52 -1.61 9.93
N LEU A 78 3.58 -2.41 9.91
CA LEU A 78 3.94 -3.38 10.95
C LEU A 78 5.07 -2.86 11.85
N ARG A 79 5.96 -2.05 11.30
CA ARG A 79 7.10 -1.45 11.99
C ARG A 79 7.25 0.02 11.56
N PRO A 80 7.47 0.94 12.50
CA PRO A 80 7.65 2.34 12.13
C PRO A 80 8.94 2.50 11.31
N LEU A 81 8.80 3.09 10.13
CA LEU A 81 9.94 3.54 9.34
C LEU A 81 10.30 4.97 9.72
N THR A 82 11.60 5.27 9.74
CA THR A 82 12.08 6.64 9.97
C THR A 82 11.56 7.59 8.89
N ARG A 83 11.27 8.84 9.28
CA ARG A 83 11.00 9.98 8.41
C ARG A 83 9.63 10.03 7.73
N VAL A 84 8.89 8.94 7.65
CA VAL A 84 7.64 8.83 6.84
C VAL A 84 6.41 8.45 7.69
N VAL A 85 6.19 9.20 8.78
CA VAL A 85 5.15 8.88 9.77
C VAL A 85 3.74 8.84 9.16
N GLY A 86 3.36 9.80 8.32
CA GLY A 86 2.04 9.84 7.69
C GLY A 86 1.75 8.62 6.80
N TYR A 87 2.75 8.20 6.04
CA TYR A 87 2.66 6.99 5.23
C TYR A 87 2.48 5.74 6.10
N GLY A 88 3.30 5.57 7.14
CA GLY A 88 3.18 4.43 8.07
C GLY A 88 1.81 4.36 8.74
N CYS A 89 1.31 5.50 9.25
CA CYS A 89 -0.02 5.59 9.85
C CYS A 89 -1.13 5.18 8.85
N ALA A 90 -1.10 5.71 7.62
CA ALA A 90 -2.09 5.37 6.60
C ALA A 90 -2.04 3.87 6.22
N LYS A 91 -0.86 3.29 6.08
CA LYS A 91 -0.70 1.86 5.77
C LYS A 91 -1.14 0.95 6.94
N ALA A 92 -0.94 1.36 8.18
CA ALA A 92 -1.49 0.66 9.34
C ALA A 92 -3.04 0.71 9.37
N ALA A 93 -3.61 1.86 9.03
CA ALA A 93 -5.06 2.00 8.89
C ALA A 93 -5.63 1.09 7.78
N ILE A 94 -4.92 0.92 6.65
CA ILE A 94 -5.30 -0.02 5.59
C ILE A 94 -5.34 -1.47 6.11
N ASN A 95 -4.41 -1.90 6.97
CA ASN A 95 -4.45 -3.23 7.55
C ASN A 95 -5.72 -3.44 8.39
N ASN A 96 -6.06 -2.49 9.25
CA ASN A 96 -7.27 -2.54 10.06
C ASN A 96 -8.53 -2.53 9.18
N PHE A 97 -8.59 -1.65 8.18
CA PHE A 97 -9.69 -1.58 7.23
C PHE A 97 -9.87 -2.90 6.45
N THR A 98 -8.77 -3.54 6.03
CA THR A 98 -8.79 -4.83 5.34
C THR A 98 -9.41 -5.92 6.21
N GLN A 99 -9.00 -6.01 7.47
CA GLN A 99 -9.52 -6.99 8.44
C GLN A 99 -11.02 -6.76 8.70
N TYR A 100 -11.42 -5.50 8.91
CA TYR A 100 -12.82 -5.15 9.08
C TYR A 100 -13.65 -5.57 7.87
N MET A 101 -13.22 -5.19 6.66
CA MET A 101 -13.94 -5.50 5.42
C MET A 101 -14.02 -7.00 5.14
N ALA A 102 -12.97 -7.76 5.46
CA ALA A 102 -12.99 -9.22 5.31
C ALA A 102 -14.09 -9.86 6.18
N GLY A 103 -14.17 -9.45 7.45
CA GLY A 103 -15.22 -9.91 8.36
C GLY A 103 -16.62 -9.44 7.96
N GLU A 104 -16.77 -8.16 7.67
CA GLU A 104 -18.04 -7.53 7.30
C GLU A 104 -18.67 -8.19 6.06
N LEU A 105 -17.88 -8.36 4.99
CA LEU A 105 -18.37 -8.93 3.75
C LEU A 105 -18.69 -10.43 3.90
N ALA A 106 -17.85 -11.19 4.59
CA ALA A 106 -18.06 -12.61 4.80
C ALA A 106 -19.33 -12.88 5.65
N ILE A 107 -19.50 -12.14 6.74
CA ILE A 107 -20.65 -12.33 7.66
C ILE A 107 -21.97 -11.92 6.99
N LYS A 108 -21.98 -10.85 6.24
CA LYS A 108 -23.23 -10.29 5.69
C LYS A 108 -23.58 -10.80 4.30
N PHE A 109 -22.59 -11.20 3.50
CA PHE A 109 -22.80 -11.52 2.10
C PHE A 109 -22.23 -12.88 1.67
N GLY A 110 -21.56 -13.62 2.57
CA GLY A 110 -21.12 -14.98 2.37
C GLY A 110 -19.67 -15.15 1.93
N GLU A 111 -19.24 -16.41 1.81
CA GLU A 111 -17.84 -16.83 1.61
C GLU A 111 -17.25 -16.51 0.23
N GLY A 112 -18.09 -16.10 -0.73
CA GLY A 112 -17.64 -15.74 -2.07
C GLY A 112 -16.87 -14.42 -2.13
N LEU A 113 -16.84 -13.63 -1.04
CA LEU A 113 -16.20 -12.31 -0.98
C LEU A 113 -14.97 -12.36 -0.08
N ARG A 114 -13.82 -12.02 -0.64
CA ARG A 114 -12.55 -12.06 0.07
C ARG A 114 -11.87 -10.69 0.04
N VAL A 115 -11.28 -10.29 1.16
CA VAL A 115 -10.49 -9.07 1.27
C VAL A 115 -9.16 -9.40 1.94
N ASN A 116 -8.06 -9.12 1.26
CA ASN A 116 -6.72 -9.39 1.73
C ASN A 116 -5.83 -8.16 1.59
N ALA A 117 -4.70 -8.14 2.28
CA ALA A 117 -3.66 -7.15 2.07
C ALA A 117 -2.31 -7.81 1.81
N MET A 118 -1.54 -7.20 0.92
CA MET A 118 -0.11 -7.47 0.79
C MET A 118 0.65 -6.33 1.48
N ALA A 119 1.69 -6.68 2.24
CA ALA A 119 2.57 -5.72 2.92
C ALA A 119 4.01 -5.83 2.37
N PRO A 120 4.30 -5.26 1.19
CA PRO A 120 5.62 -5.34 0.60
C PRO A 120 6.68 -4.67 1.46
N GLY A 121 7.89 -5.22 1.46
CA GLY A 121 9.10 -4.58 1.95
C GLY A 121 9.62 -3.52 0.96
N PHE A 122 10.94 -3.48 0.80
CA PHE A 122 11.57 -2.50 -0.08
C PHE A 122 11.86 -3.07 -1.46
N PHE A 123 11.30 -2.40 -2.47
CA PHE A 123 11.50 -2.67 -3.89
C PHE A 123 12.02 -1.40 -4.56
N LEU A 124 12.89 -1.53 -5.55
CA LEU A 124 13.31 -0.38 -6.35
C LEU A 124 12.23 -0.07 -7.38
N THR A 125 11.66 1.13 -7.28
CA THR A 125 10.62 1.64 -8.18
C THR A 125 11.00 3.04 -8.68
N GLU A 126 10.34 3.50 -9.72
CA GLU A 126 10.54 4.88 -10.19
C GLU A 126 10.25 5.92 -9.09
N GLN A 127 9.24 5.65 -8.25
CA GLN A 127 8.86 6.56 -7.16
C GLN A 127 9.96 6.74 -6.11
N ASN A 128 10.74 5.71 -5.82
CA ASN A 128 11.76 5.76 -4.76
C ASN A 128 13.20 5.78 -5.29
N ARG A 129 13.41 5.73 -6.60
CA ARG A 129 14.73 5.69 -7.23
C ARG A 129 15.63 6.83 -6.73
N ALA A 130 15.13 8.05 -6.69
CA ALA A 130 15.88 9.21 -6.21
C ALA A 130 16.29 9.14 -4.73
N LEU A 131 15.58 8.33 -3.91
CA LEU A 131 15.93 8.09 -2.50
C LEU A 131 16.88 6.91 -2.32
N MET A 132 16.87 5.96 -3.26
CA MET A 132 17.63 4.72 -3.18
C MET A 132 18.94 4.74 -3.98
N SER A 133 19.11 5.70 -4.91
CA SER A 133 20.28 5.80 -5.76
C SER A 133 20.88 7.19 -5.73
N ASN A 134 22.21 7.25 -5.79
CA ASN A 134 22.96 8.48 -6.01
C ASN A 134 22.90 8.90 -7.50
N PRO A 135 23.29 10.13 -7.86
CA PRO A 135 23.31 10.61 -9.25
C PRO A 135 24.17 9.76 -10.20
N ASP A 136 25.18 9.09 -9.70
CA ASP A 136 26.04 8.17 -10.44
C ASP A 136 25.46 6.75 -10.59
N GLY A 137 24.25 6.51 -10.05
CA GLY A 137 23.57 5.23 -10.08
C GLY A 137 23.98 4.25 -8.97
N SER A 138 24.95 4.60 -8.13
CA SER A 138 25.32 3.78 -6.95
C SER A 138 24.22 3.82 -5.88
N PRO A 139 24.14 2.79 -5.01
CA PRO A 139 23.20 2.78 -3.89
C PRO A 139 23.44 3.97 -2.94
N SER A 140 22.37 4.66 -2.55
CA SER A 140 22.46 5.71 -1.53
C SER A 140 22.73 5.11 -0.14
N ASP A 141 23.14 5.93 0.83
CA ASP A 141 23.30 5.50 2.23
C ASP A 141 22.02 4.92 2.81
N ARG A 142 20.87 5.48 2.41
CA ARG A 142 19.55 4.93 2.77
C ARG A 142 19.35 3.53 2.19
N CYS A 143 19.67 3.32 0.94
CA CYS A 143 19.61 2.00 0.30
C CYS A 143 20.52 1.01 1.01
N ASN A 144 21.78 1.39 1.27
CA ASN A 144 22.76 0.57 1.98
C ASN A 144 22.26 0.18 3.38
N THR A 145 21.68 1.12 4.13
CA THR A 145 21.09 0.86 5.43
C THR A 145 19.95 -0.17 5.34
N ILE A 146 19.04 -0.01 4.41
CA ILE A 146 17.92 -0.93 4.20
C ILE A 146 18.42 -2.32 3.84
N VAL A 147 19.34 -2.42 2.90
CA VAL A 147 19.94 -3.69 2.45
C VAL A 147 20.68 -4.38 3.59
N ALA A 148 21.39 -3.62 4.44
CA ALA A 148 22.09 -4.15 5.61
C ALA A 148 21.13 -4.80 6.65
N HIS A 149 19.88 -4.32 6.73
CA HIS A 149 18.84 -4.87 7.61
C HIS A 149 17.95 -5.92 6.93
N THR A 150 18.11 -6.12 5.62
CA THR A 150 17.37 -7.13 4.86
C THR A 150 18.16 -8.44 4.83
N PRO A 151 17.61 -9.59 5.28
CA PRO A 151 18.35 -10.85 5.34
C PRO A 151 18.96 -11.26 3.99
N PHE A 152 18.25 -11.08 2.89
CA PHE A 152 18.76 -11.39 1.54
C PHE A 152 19.77 -10.38 0.99
N ARG A 153 20.09 -9.33 1.74
CA ARG A 153 21.07 -8.31 1.38
C ARG A 153 20.83 -7.66 0.01
N ARG A 154 19.57 -7.52 -0.38
CA ARG A 154 19.14 -6.85 -1.61
C ARG A 154 17.73 -6.27 -1.46
N LEU A 155 17.37 -5.36 -2.34
CA LEU A 155 15.97 -4.95 -2.54
C LEU A 155 15.21 -6.06 -3.27
N GLY A 156 13.89 -6.10 -3.10
CA GLY A 156 13.00 -6.97 -3.85
C GLY A 156 12.88 -6.53 -5.31
N LYS A 157 12.56 -7.48 -6.18
CA LYS A 157 12.19 -7.22 -7.57
C LYS A 157 10.65 -7.20 -7.69
N PRO A 158 10.05 -6.22 -8.38
CA PRO A 158 8.57 -6.12 -8.48
C PRO A 158 7.88 -7.42 -8.90
N GLU A 159 8.51 -8.22 -9.75
CA GLU A 159 7.99 -9.49 -10.23
C GLU A 159 7.82 -10.53 -9.10
N GLU A 160 8.56 -10.40 -8.00
CA GLU A 160 8.46 -11.29 -6.84
C GLU A 160 7.13 -11.13 -6.08
N LEU A 161 6.38 -10.06 -6.34
CA LEU A 161 5.03 -9.84 -5.78
C LEU A 161 3.93 -10.56 -6.57
N LEU A 162 4.17 -10.87 -7.84
CA LEU A 162 3.12 -11.35 -8.75
C LEU A 162 2.53 -12.69 -8.33
N GLY A 163 3.35 -13.62 -7.83
CA GLY A 163 2.86 -14.93 -7.36
C GLY A 163 1.84 -14.80 -6.23
N THR A 164 2.12 -13.97 -5.24
CA THR A 164 1.19 -13.71 -4.13
C THR A 164 -0.07 -12.98 -4.62
N LEU A 165 0.12 -11.99 -5.50
CA LEU A 165 -1.01 -11.26 -6.07
C LEU A 165 -1.96 -12.19 -6.84
N GLN A 166 -1.42 -13.06 -7.69
CA GLN A 166 -2.19 -14.04 -8.45
C GLN A 166 -2.90 -15.06 -7.55
N TRP A 167 -2.23 -15.50 -6.49
CA TRP A 167 -2.83 -16.45 -5.54
C TRP A 167 -4.01 -15.82 -4.75
N LEU A 168 -3.94 -14.54 -4.44
CA LEU A 168 -5.00 -13.81 -3.74
C LEU A 168 -6.14 -13.39 -4.67
N ALA A 169 -5.88 -13.26 -5.98
CA ALA A 169 -6.88 -12.90 -6.97
C ALA A 169 -7.86 -14.06 -7.25
#